data_a9ef32142f3a46f5fdb126b34f770ad0
#
_entry.id   a9ef32142f3a46f5fdb126b34f770ad0
#
_cell.length_a   1.000
_cell.length_b   1.000
_cell.length_c   1.000
_cell.angle_alpha   90.00
_cell.angle_beta   90.00
_cell.angle_gamma   90.00
#
_symmetry.space_group_name_H-M   'P 1'
#
loop_
_entity.id
_entity.type
_entity.pdbx_description
1 polymer ?
#
loop_
_entity_poly.entity_id
_entity_poly.type
_entity_poly.pdbx_seq_one_letter_code
_entity_poly.pdbx_strand_id
1 'polypeptide(L)'
;MKKKLSIIITALILSILAAGCSVEIHEDSGKQDAKYYLYDISSDETQLQKESYSPEETTADYMLKDMMQRMNSQQTDSQNRVSLLPEGVQMNYSVEEDVLVVNFNSQYSSMSRARELLVRAGVVKTFLQVPGINSVRFTIENEDLTDSRGQAVGNMTADTFAEFTGTEPD
;
A
#
# COMPACT_ATOMS: atom_id res chain seq x y z
N MET A 1 16.21 67.59 -27.39
CA MET A 1 16.78 66.66 -26.40
C MET A 1 15.75 65.66 -25.83
N LYS A 2 14.49 66.04 -25.58
CA LYS A 2 13.46 65.14 -24.99
C LYS A 2 13.07 63.92 -25.85
N LYS A 3 13.09 64.03 -27.20
CA LYS A 3 12.76 62.90 -28.10
C LYS A 3 13.82 61.80 -28.15
N LYS A 4 15.14 62.18 -28.03
CA LYS A 4 16.21 61.21 -28.05
C LYS A 4 16.31 60.40 -26.73
N LEU A 5 15.93 61.04 -25.62
CA LEU A 5 15.88 60.36 -24.32
C LEU A 5 14.78 59.29 -24.24
N SER A 6 13.62 59.60 -24.88
CA SER A 6 12.48 58.68 -24.95
C SER A 6 12.80 57.37 -25.72
N ILE A 7 13.54 57.50 -26.81
CA ILE A 7 13.93 56.34 -27.65
C ILE A 7 14.95 55.43 -26.89
N ILE A 8 15.84 56.04 -26.13
CA ILE A 8 16.83 55.25 -25.32
C ILE A 8 16.13 54.49 -24.21
N ILE A 9 15.14 55.08 -23.54
CA ILE A 9 14.39 54.41 -22.49
C ILE A 9 13.55 53.28 -23.07
N THR A 10 12.95 53.44 -24.24
CA THR A 10 12.17 52.41 -24.92
C THR A 10 13.05 51.24 -25.37
N ALA A 11 14.27 51.49 -25.84
CA ALA A 11 15.23 50.48 -26.23
C ALA A 11 15.75 49.69 -25.00
N LEU A 12 15.91 50.38 -23.85
CA LEU A 12 16.34 49.73 -22.60
C LEU A 12 15.26 48.79 -22.00
N ILE A 13 13.97 49.17 -22.13
CA ILE A 13 12.86 48.33 -21.65
C ILE A 13 12.67 47.09 -22.55
N LEU A 14 12.95 47.21 -23.85
CA LEU A 14 12.81 46.09 -24.78
C LEU A 14 13.94 45.06 -24.62
N SER A 15 15.11 45.45 -24.12
CA SER A 15 16.22 44.51 -23.86
C SER A 15 16.10 43.71 -22.59
N ILE A 16 15.20 44.09 -21.65
CA ILE A 16 14.97 43.37 -20.40
C ILE A 16 13.98 42.20 -20.62
N LEU A 17 13.17 42.23 -21.69
CA LEU A 17 12.21 41.19 -22.03
C LEU A 17 12.81 39.97 -22.77
N ALA A 18 14.11 40.03 -23.15
CA ALA A 18 14.77 38.93 -23.86
C ALA A 18 15.64 38.04 -22.93
N ALA A 19 15.75 38.34 -21.63
CA ALA A 19 16.29 37.44 -20.65
C ALA A 19 15.16 36.54 -20.12
N GLY A 20 14.61 35.73 -21.00
CA GLY A 20 13.81 34.59 -20.63
C GLY A 20 14.73 33.64 -19.87
N CYS A 21 14.80 33.76 -18.54
CA CYS A 21 15.14 32.62 -17.71
C CYS A 21 14.08 31.54 -18.04
N SER A 22 14.47 30.58 -18.88
CA SER A 22 13.85 29.25 -18.82
C SER A 22 14.15 28.75 -17.40
N VAL A 23 13.23 28.95 -16.49
CA VAL A 23 13.14 28.14 -15.30
C VAL A 23 12.85 26.76 -15.88
N GLU A 24 13.90 25.94 -16.08
CA GLU A 24 13.74 24.52 -16.08
C GLU A 24 13.12 24.21 -14.72
N ILE A 25 11.80 24.07 -14.72
CA ILE A 25 11.13 23.33 -13.68
C ILE A 25 11.72 21.93 -13.86
N HIS A 26 12.80 21.65 -13.13
CA HIS A 26 13.04 20.30 -12.70
C HIS A 26 11.74 19.94 -11.97
N GLU A 27 10.85 19.23 -12.66
CA GLU A 27 10.00 18.30 -11.98
C GLU A 27 10.97 17.36 -11.26
N ASP A 28 11.33 17.78 -10.04
CA ASP A 28 11.71 16.83 -9.02
C ASP A 28 10.57 15.82 -9.05
N SER A 29 10.84 14.66 -9.63
CA SER A 29 10.01 13.48 -9.49
C SER A 29 10.11 13.11 -8.01
N GLY A 30 9.63 14.03 -7.16
CA GLY A 30 9.40 13.76 -5.77
C GLY A 30 8.58 12.50 -5.74
N LYS A 31 9.14 11.45 -5.18
CA LYS A 31 8.39 10.28 -4.77
C LYS A 31 7.14 10.85 -4.10
N GLN A 32 6.04 10.85 -4.83
CA GLN A 32 4.76 11.27 -4.29
C GLN A 32 4.54 10.28 -3.17
N ASP A 33 4.54 10.73 -1.92
CA ASP A 33 4.37 9.85 -0.77
C ASP A 33 3.14 9.00 -1.04
N ALA A 34 3.37 7.71 -1.24
CA ALA A 34 2.30 6.82 -1.61
C ALA A 34 1.26 6.86 -0.49
N LYS A 35 0.03 7.17 -0.84
CA LYS A 35 -1.06 7.26 0.13
C LYS A 35 -1.44 5.90 0.69
N TYR A 36 -1.15 4.83 -0.05
CA TYR A 36 -1.52 3.44 0.29
C TYR A 36 -0.32 2.52 0.14
N TYR A 37 -0.38 1.39 0.84
CA TYR A 37 0.69 0.41 0.86
C TYR A 37 0.14 -1.02 0.72
N LEU A 38 0.89 -1.86 0.02
CA LEU A 38 0.82 -3.31 0.16
C LEU A 38 1.89 -3.75 1.16
N TYR A 39 1.70 -4.89 1.78
CA TYR A 39 2.66 -5.43 2.73
C TYR A 39 3.14 -6.80 2.26
N ASP A 40 4.45 -6.93 2.13
CA ASP A 40 5.18 -8.18 1.93
C ASP A 40 5.96 -8.54 3.19
N ILE A 41 6.77 -9.57 3.11
CA ILE A 41 7.62 -10.02 4.21
C ILE A 41 9.09 -9.89 3.78
N SER A 42 9.97 -9.51 4.72
CA SER A 42 11.42 -9.49 4.52
C SER A 42 11.95 -10.86 4.12
N SER A 43 13.07 -10.92 3.38
CA SER A 43 13.67 -12.19 2.92
C SER A 43 14.09 -13.12 4.05
N ASP A 44 14.35 -12.60 5.25
CA ASP A 44 14.63 -13.37 6.47
C ASP A 44 13.36 -13.79 7.24
N GLU A 45 12.18 -13.45 6.72
CA GLU A 45 10.86 -13.75 7.28
C GLU A 45 10.63 -13.25 8.71
N THR A 46 11.28 -12.15 9.11
CA THR A 46 11.18 -11.64 10.47
C THR A 46 10.25 -10.46 10.64
N GLN A 47 9.95 -9.72 9.55
CA GLN A 47 9.17 -8.48 9.62
C GLN A 47 8.39 -8.19 8.34
N LEU A 48 7.40 -7.31 8.46
CA LEU A 48 6.68 -6.77 7.31
C LEU A 48 7.52 -5.70 6.60
N GLN A 49 7.40 -5.64 5.28
CA GLN A 49 7.92 -4.57 4.43
C GLN A 49 6.78 -3.90 3.67
N LYS A 50 6.85 -2.58 3.56
CA LYS A 50 5.87 -1.79 2.80
C LYS A 50 6.28 -1.71 1.34
N GLU A 51 5.29 -1.79 0.46
CA GLU A 51 5.41 -1.42 -0.94
C GLU A 51 4.41 -0.31 -1.24
N SER A 52 4.88 0.77 -1.88
CA SER A 52 4.01 1.87 -2.29
C SER A 52 2.95 1.38 -3.26
N TYR A 53 1.70 1.68 -2.99
CA TYR A 53 0.56 1.31 -3.81
C TYR A 53 -0.22 2.55 -4.26
N SER A 54 -0.37 2.68 -5.56
CA SER A 54 -1.15 3.75 -6.19
C SER A 54 -2.26 3.12 -7.02
N PRO A 55 -3.49 3.02 -6.50
CA PRO A 55 -4.62 2.47 -7.24
C PRO A 55 -5.03 3.43 -8.39
N GLU A 56 -5.52 2.86 -9.50
CA GLU A 56 -6.10 3.66 -10.59
C GLU A 56 -7.40 4.35 -10.14
N GLU A 57 -8.16 3.71 -9.24
CA GLU A 57 -9.36 4.25 -8.61
C GLU A 57 -9.31 4.07 -7.10
N THR A 58 -9.81 5.07 -6.36
CA THR A 58 -9.85 5.04 -4.89
C THR A 58 -11.21 4.60 -4.33
N THR A 59 -12.03 3.95 -5.14
CA THR A 59 -13.27 3.33 -4.66
C THR A 59 -12.96 2.06 -3.87
N ALA A 60 -13.74 1.78 -2.83
CA ALA A 60 -13.53 0.60 -1.99
C ALA A 60 -13.53 -0.70 -2.81
N ASP A 61 -14.50 -0.85 -3.71
CA ASP A 61 -14.65 -2.04 -4.56
C ASP A 61 -13.42 -2.28 -5.45
N TYR A 62 -12.92 -1.21 -6.12
CA TYR A 62 -11.72 -1.31 -6.93
C TYR A 62 -10.50 -1.68 -6.11
N MET A 63 -10.28 -0.97 -4.98
CA MET A 63 -9.12 -1.21 -4.12
C MET A 63 -9.10 -2.61 -3.53
N LEU A 64 -10.25 -3.10 -3.02
CA LEU A 64 -10.37 -4.46 -2.50
C LEU A 64 -10.00 -5.50 -3.55
N LYS A 65 -10.55 -5.37 -4.75
CA LYS A 65 -10.31 -6.30 -5.85
C LYS A 65 -8.85 -6.28 -6.32
N ASP A 66 -8.29 -5.10 -6.54
CA ASP A 66 -6.91 -4.96 -7.04
C ASP A 66 -5.88 -5.42 -6.00
N MET A 67 -6.01 -4.98 -4.73
CA MET A 67 -5.13 -5.43 -3.64
C MET A 67 -5.21 -6.94 -3.45
N MET A 68 -6.42 -7.52 -3.45
CA MET A 68 -6.62 -8.96 -3.33
C MET A 68 -5.95 -9.73 -4.47
N GLN A 69 -6.09 -9.25 -5.70
CA GLN A 69 -5.47 -9.87 -6.87
C GLN A 69 -3.93 -9.81 -6.78
N ARG A 70 -3.36 -8.67 -6.39
CA ARG A 70 -1.91 -8.50 -6.24
C ARG A 70 -1.36 -9.42 -5.16
N MET A 71 -1.98 -9.48 -4.00
CA MET A 71 -1.55 -10.34 -2.91
C MET A 71 -1.62 -11.83 -3.28
N ASN A 72 -2.65 -12.25 -4.00
CA ASN A 72 -2.78 -13.63 -4.50
C ASN A 72 -1.82 -13.97 -5.65
N SER A 73 -1.31 -12.98 -6.39
CA SER A 73 -0.36 -13.22 -7.48
C SER A 73 0.99 -13.73 -7.01
N GLN A 74 1.32 -13.52 -5.71
CA GLN A 74 2.56 -13.96 -5.08
C GLN A 74 3.82 -13.43 -5.80
N GLN A 75 3.68 -12.34 -6.55
CA GLN A 75 4.79 -11.70 -7.25
C GLN A 75 5.43 -10.65 -6.36
N THR A 76 6.74 -10.75 -6.21
CA THR A 76 7.56 -9.71 -5.59
C THR A 76 8.61 -9.25 -6.58
N ASP A 77 8.70 -7.96 -6.81
CA ASP A 77 9.66 -7.35 -7.74
C ASP A 77 11.05 -7.12 -7.11
N SER A 78 11.26 -7.54 -5.88
CA SER A 78 12.47 -7.24 -5.11
C SER A 78 13.17 -8.50 -4.60
N GLN A 79 14.51 -8.51 -4.70
CA GLN A 79 15.34 -9.60 -4.18
C GLN A 79 15.34 -9.71 -2.65
N ASN A 80 14.91 -8.66 -1.95
CA ASN A 80 14.94 -8.58 -0.48
C ASN A 80 13.59 -8.85 0.18
N ARG A 81 12.59 -9.24 -0.60
CA ARG A 81 11.23 -9.52 -0.12
C ARG A 81 10.74 -10.88 -0.59
N VAL A 82 9.87 -11.46 0.19
CA VAL A 82 9.09 -12.64 -0.20
C VAL A 82 7.61 -12.30 -0.13
N SER A 83 6.83 -12.92 -0.97
CA SER A 83 5.39 -12.70 -1.00
C SER A 83 4.77 -12.90 0.39
N LEU A 84 3.80 -12.05 0.74
CA LEU A 84 3.06 -12.20 1.99
C LEU A 84 2.43 -13.60 2.09
N LEU A 85 1.79 -14.06 1.01
CA LEU A 85 1.19 -15.40 0.96
C LEU A 85 2.22 -16.42 0.47
N PRO A 86 2.45 -17.53 1.20
CA PRO A 86 3.25 -18.65 0.72
C PRO A 86 2.64 -19.30 -0.52
N GLU A 87 3.46 -20.03 -1.25
CA GLU A 87 3.00 -20.79 -2.41
C GLU A 87 1.83 -21.71 -2.06
N GLY A 88 0.80 -21.68 -2.88
CA GLY A 88 -0.43 -22.46 -2.71
C GLY A 88 -1.46 -21.87 -1.76
N VAL A 89 -1.09 -20.92 -0.91
CA VAL A 89 -2.07 -20.17 -0.08
C VAL A 89 -2.80 -19.17 -0.95
N GLN A 90 -4.12 -19.23 -0.95
CA GLN A 90 -5.01 -18.34 -1.69
C GLN A 90 -6.04 -17.76 -0.73
N MET A 91 -6.48 -16.54 -1.01
CA MET A 91 -7.55 -15.91 -0.25
C MET A 91 -8.61 -15.30 -1.17
N ASN A 92 -9.82 -15.25 -0.70
CA ASN A 92 -10.92 -14.49 -1.27
C ASN A 92 -11.59 -13.65 -0.17
N TYR A 93 -12.55 -12.81 -0.53
CA TYR A 93 -13.18 -11.93 0.44
C TYR A 93 -14.70 -11.78 0.23
N SER A 94 -15.35 -11.39 1.32
CA SER A 94 -16.67 -10.76 1.31
C SER A 94 -16.66 -9.57 2.27
N VAL A 95 -17.61 -8.66 2.11
CA VAL A 95 -17.76 -7.50 3.01
C VAL A 95 -19.09 -7.63 3.75
N GLU A 96 -19.05 -7.54 5.06
CA GLU A 96 -20.20 -7.55 5.98
C GLU A 96 -20.22 -6.21 6.73
N GLU A 97 -21.03 -5.26 6.28
CA GLU A 97 -21.06 -3.88 6.77
C GLU A 97 -19.69 -3.18 6.60
N ASP A 98 -18.92 -3.03 7.66
CA ASP A 98 -17.58 -2.46 7.70
C ASP A 98 -16.48 -3.49 8.03
N VAL A 99 -16.84 -4.76 8.05
CA VAL A 99 -15.95 -5.90 8.29
C VAL A 99 -15.57 -6.56 6.96
N LEU A 100 -14.29 -6.60 6.65
CA LEU A 100 -13.78 -7.44 5.57
C LEU A 100 -13.58 -8.86 6.09
N VAL A 101 -14.34 -9.81 5.56
CA VAL A 101 -14.13 -11.24 5.83
C VAL A 101 -13.17 -11.80 4.80
N VAL A 102 -11.98 -12.19 5.23
CA VAL A 102 -10.95 -12.80 4.37
C VAL A 102 -10.96 -14.31 4.61
N ASN A 103 -11.29 -15.05 3.56
CA ASN A 103 -11.37 -16.50 3.60
C ASN A 103 -10.16 -17.13 2.89
N PHE A 104 -9.37 -17.88 3.63
CA PHE A 104 -8.24 -18.64 3.10
C PHE A 104 -8.65 -20.05 2.69
N ASN A 105 -7.88 -20.63 1.77
CA ASN A 105 -7.97 -22.06 1.48
C ASN A 105 -7.26 -22.87 2.58
N SER A 106 -7.42 -24.20 2.55
CA SER A 106 -6.86 -25.14 3.56
C SER A 106 -5.34 -25.11 3.68
N GLN A 107 -4.62 -24.64 2.65
CA GLN A 107 -3.15 -24.51 2.68
C GLN A 107 -2.67 -23.50 3.75
N TYR A 108 -3.51 -22.57 4.16
CA TYR A 108 -3.22 -21.66 5.27
C TYR A 108 -2.78 -22.39 6.54
N SER A 109 -3.44 -23.49 6.87
CA SER A 109 -3.16 -24.29 8.08
C SER A 109 -1.79 -24.97 8.08
N SER A 110 -1.07 -24.97 6.95
CA SER A 110 0.30 -25.55 6.86
C SER A 110 1.39 -24.57 7.27
N MET A 111 1.06 -23.28 7.47
CA MET A 111 2.05 -22.28 7.85
C MET A 111 2.56 -22.46 9.27
N SER A 112 3.82 -22.03 9.50
CA SER A 112 4.33 -21.85 10.85
C SER A 112 3.56 -20.71 11.55
N ARG A 113 3.48 -20.75 12.89
CA ARG A 113 2.84 -19.68 13.67
C ARG A 113 3.44 -18.29 13.44
N ALA A 114 4.77 -18.24 13.25
CA ALA A 114 5.45 -16.98 12.96
C ALA A 114 5.00 -16.41 11.61
N ARG A 115 4.97 -17.26 10.57
CA ARG A 115 4.48 -16.87 9.24
C ARG A 115 3.03 -16.47 9.25
N GLU A 116 2.19 -17.25 9.92
CA GLU A 116 0.76 -16.95 10.08
C GLU A 116 0.53 -15.57 10.70
N LEU A 117 1.31 -15.21 11.73
CA LEU A 117 1.21 -13.90 12.39
C LEU A 117 1.55 -12.76 11.42
N LEU A 118 2.63 -12.88 10.64
CA LEU A 118 3.02 -11.89 9.63
C LEU A 118 1.97 -11.78 8.51
N VAL A 119 1.44 -12.91 8.04
CA VAL A 119 0.37 -12.92 7.02
C VAL A 119 -0.85 -12.17 7.53
N ARG A 120 -1.35 -12.46 8.73
CA ARG A 120 -2.49 -11.76 9.31
C ARG A 120 -2.22 -10.27 9.49
N ALA A 121 -1.06 -9.91 10.01
CA ALA A 121 -0.68 -8.51 10.20
C ALA A 121 -0.60 -7.76 8.86
N GLY A 122 0.01 -8.34 7.83
CA GLY A 122 0.12 -7.75 6.50
C GLY A 122 -1.24 -7.58 5.83
N VAL A 123 -2.10 -8.59 5.89
CA VAL A 123 -3.48 -8.54 5.36
C VAL A 123 -4.29 -7.44 6.06
N VAL A 124 -4.30 -7.41 7.40
CA VAL A 124 -5.01 -6.38 8.15
C VAL A 124 -4.50 -4.97 7.81
N LYS A 125 -3.18 -4.77 7.81
CA LYS A 125 -2.59 -3.46 7.48
C LYS A 125 -2.85 -3.03 6.04
N THR A 126 -2.92 -3.96 5.10
CA THR A 126 -3.27 -3.66 3.71
C THR A 126 -4.73 -3.21 3.59
N PHE A 127 -5.66 -4.00 4.09
CA PHE A 127 -7.07 -3.77 3.82
C PHE A 127 -7.73 -2.71 4.70
N LEU A 128 -7.21 -2.41 5.89
CA LEU A 128 -7.71 -1.29 6.71
C LEU A 128 -7.43 0.10 6.10
N GLN A 129 -6.66 0.18 5.01
CA GLN A 129 -6.48 1.40 4.23
C GLN A 129 -7.63 1.66 3.24
N VAL A 130 -8.48 0.66 3.01
CA VAL A 130 -9.61 0.76 2.09
C VAL A 130 -10.75 1.56 2.74
N PRO A 131 -11.30 2.58 2.07
CA PRO A 131 -12.40 3.36 2.62
C PRO A 131 -13.59 2.49 3.01
N GLY A 132 -14.09 2.67 4.23
CA GLY A 132 -15.25 1.95 4.76
C GLY A 132 -14.95 0.59 5.40
N ILE A 133 -13.70 0.11 5.39
CA ILE A 133 -13.29 -1.10 6.11
C ILE A 133 -12.67 -0.70 7.46
N ASN A 134 -13.26 -1.14 8.56
CA ASN A 134 -12.82 -0.82 9.92
C ASN A 134 -12.21 -2.03 10.65
N SER A 135 -12.51 -3.23 10.19
CA SER A 135 -11.92 -4.46 10.75
C SER A 135 -11.83 -5.58 9.72
N VAL A 136 -10.98 -6.56 10.00
CA VAL A 136 -10.80 -7.76 9.19
C VAL A 136 -11.06 -8.98 10.05
N ARG A 137 -11.92 -9.90 9.56
CA ARG A 137 -12.14 -11.22 10.15
C ARG A 137 -11.59 -12.29 9.23
N PHE A 138 -11.01 -13.32 9.79
CA PHE A 138 -10.40 -14.42 9.03
C PHE A 138 -11.21 -15.70 9.17
N THR A 139 -11.35 -16.39 8.04
CA THR A 139 -11.91 -17.74 7.95
C THR A 139 -10.96 -18.64 7.15
N ILE A 140 -11.07 -19.94 7.35
CA ILE A 140 -10.41 -20.98 6.55
C ILE A 140 -11.49 -21.92 6.06
N GLU A 141 -11.62 -22.11 4.74
CA GLU A 141 -12.71 -22.92 4.13
C GLU A 141 -14.09 -22.50 4.65
N ASN A 142 -14.29 -21.20 4.91
CA ASN A 142 -15.50 -20.56 5.47
C ASN A 142 -15.79 -20.87 6.95
N GLU A 143 -14.86 -21.49 7.67
CA GLU A 143 -14.95 -21.67 9.12
C GLU A 143 -14.11 -20.59 9.82
N ASP A 144 -14.61 -20.03 10.92
CA ASP A 144 -13.90 -18.99 11.67
C ASP A 144 -12.50 -19.44 12.09
N LEU A 145 -11.51 -18.56 11.90
CA LEU A 145 -10.17 -18.79 12.40
C LEU A 145 -10.19 -18.85 13.93
N THR A 146 -9.63 -19.92 14.48
CA THR A 146 -9.61 -20.14 15.93
C THR A 146 -8.20 -20.04 16.50
N ASP A 147 -8.11 -19.65 17.79
CA ASP A 147 -6.87 -19.68 18.55
C ASP A 147 -6.50 -21.11 19.00
N SER A 148 -5.37 -21.25 19.71
CA SER A 148 -4.91 -22.56 20.22
C SER A 148 -5.86 -23.21 21.23
N ARG A 149 -6.89 -22.50 21.70
CA ARG A 149 -7.92 -22.98 22.62
C ARG A 149 -9.22 -23.31 21.90
N GLY A 150 -9.26 -23.15 20.56
CA GLY A 150 -10.44 -23.39 19.74
C GLY A 150 -11.47 -22.24 19.82
N GLN A 151 -11.09 -21.06 20.31
CA GLN A 151 -11.96 -19.89 20.34
C GLN A 151 -11.76 -19.07 19.06
N ALA A 152 -12.85 -18.57 18.47
CA ALA A 152 -12.77 -17.67 17.32
C ALA A 152 -11.91 -16.43 17.66
N VAL A 153 -10.97 -16.11 16.75
CA VAL A 153 -10.05 -14.99 16.96
C VAL A 153 -10.79 -13.64 16.88
N GLY A 154 -11.91 -13.60 16.14
CA GLY A 154 -12.75 -12.41 15.99
C GLY A 154 -12.19 -11.38 15.02
N ASN A 155 -12.76 -10.18 15.09
CA ASN A 155 -12.39 -9.07 14.22
C ASN A 155 -11.06 -8.43 14.69
N MET A 156 -10.17 -8.17 13.72
CA MET A 156 -8.89 -7.52 13.95
C MET A 156 -8.92 -6.09 13.41
N THR A 157 -8.43 -5.17 14.22
CA THR A 157 -8.36 -3.74 13.93
C THR A 157 -6.91 -3.27 13.79
N ALA A 158 -6.71 -1.99 13.52
CA ALA A 158 -5.38 -1.39 13.47
C ALA A 158 -4.55 -1.63 14.75
N ASP A 159 -5.20 -1.60 15.91
CA ASP A 159 -4.53 -1.79 17.21
C ASP A 159 -4.08 -3.23 17.43
N THR A 160 -4.72 -4.21 16.78
CA THR A 160 -4.36 -5.64 16.92
C THR A 160 -2.89 -5.90 16.56
N PHE A 161 -2.37 -5.15 15.59
CA PHE A 161 -1.01 -5.29 15.07
C PHE A 161 -0.24 -3.96 15.10
N ALA A 162 -0.45 -3.12 16.12
CA ALA A 162 0.21 -1.82 16.23
C ALA A 162 1.74 -1.90 16.25
N GLU A 163 2.30 -2.98 16.82
CA GLU A 163 3.75 -3.21 16.90
C GLU A 163 4.39 -3.60 15.54
N PHE A 164 3.59 -4.02 14.57
CA PHE A 164 4.08 -4.39 13.24
C PHE A 164 4.10 -3.17 12.32
N THR A 165 5.11 -2.35 12.41
CA THR A 165 5.15 -1.06 11.69
C THR A 165 5.48 -1.18 10.21
N GLY A 166 6.08 -2.29 9.77
CA GLY A 166 6.63 -2.44 8.41
C GLY A 166 7.76 -1.42 8.15
N THR A 167 8.90 -1.90 7.68
CA THR A 167 10.01 -1.03 7.26
C THR A 167 9.87 -0.65 5.80
N GLU A 168 10.25 0.58 5.45
CA GLU A 168 10.41 0.96 4.05
C GLU A 168 11.73 0.36 3.52
N PRO A 169 11.78 -0.08 2.25
CA PRO A 169 13.04 -0.44 1.65
C PRO A 169 13.94 0.80 1.51
N ASP A 170 15.21 0.67 1.84
CA ASP A 170 16.25 1.67 1.60
C ASP A 170 16.45 1.97 0.10
#